data_9014802123d0f648ced6f8f856d4b4c5
#
_entry.id   9014802123d0f648ced6f8f856d4b4c5
#
_cell.length_a   1.000
_cell.length_b   1.000
_cell.length_c   1.000
_cell.angle_alpha   90.00
_cell.angle_beta   90.00
_cell.angle_gamma   90.00
#
_symmetry.space_group_name_H-M   'P 1'
#
loop_
_entity.id
_entity.type
_entity.pdbx_description
1 polymer ?
#
loop_
_entity_poly.entity_id
_entity_poly.type
_entity_poly.pdbx_seq_one_letter_code
_entity_poly.pdbx_strand_id
1 'polypeptide(L)'
;MRALISVSDKTGVVDFAKGLRALGWEVIATGGTMKLLADSGVEVINISDVTGFPEICDGRVKTLHPNVHGGLLARRDDPEHLKALKENNIEFIDMVCVNLYPFRETISKPGVKMEDAIENIDIGGPSMLRSAAKNWADVTVVCDPADYAQILDEICAGGNTGKATRLKLSAKAYTHTAEYDSMIATYMRAQAGLNEKLFLEFDLVQSLRYGENPHQSARFYREGKKVPYSLAFARQLNGKELSYNNIQDANAALCIVREFDKPFCVGLKHMNPCGAAVGKDVVEAWTKAYEADKVSIFGGIVATNRTVTKEAAELMKPIFLEIIMAPKFDEGALEVLCTKKNLRLLEVDMEQGAVGQKQYVSVNGGLLVQDLDVETKSVTADMCVTAAKPAAEQMDDMNFGWHIVKHVKSNAIVVVKDGRTLGVGAGQMNRIGSAEIALKQAHAAGVTEGLVLASDGFFPFDDCVTLAAEYGVTAIVQPGGSVRDEDSVKKADEKGIAMVFTGERHFKH
;
A
#
# COMPACT_ATOMS: atom_id res chain seq x y z
N MET A 1 -14.82 41.44 1.42
CA MET A 1 -14.10 40.31 2.05
C MET A 1 -12.77 40.15 1.35
N ARG A 2 -11.77 39.63 2.05
CA ARG A 2 -10.39 39.59 1.55
C ARG A 2 -9.83 38.17 1.56
N ALA A 3 -9.25 37.70 0.46
CA ALA A 3 -8.61 36.40 0.33
C ALA A 3 -7.10 36.61 0.11
N LEU A 4 -6.28 36.00 0.96
CA LEU A 4 -4.82 35.95 0.80
C LEU A 4 -4.43 34.64 0.10
N ILE A 5 -3.87 34.74 -1.10
CA ILE A 5 -3.50 33.61 -1.95
C ILE A 5 -1.98 33.54 -2.11
N SER A 6 -1.39 32.47 -1.64
CA SER A 6 0.05 32.19 -1.75
C SER A 6 0.30 30.70 -1.96
N VAL A 7 0.31 30.26 -3.20
CA VAL A 7 0.38 28.84 -3.55
C VAL A 7 1.70 28.50 -4.28
N SER A 8 2.27 27.35 -4.02
CA SER A 8 3.38 26.77 -4.76
C SER A 8 2.86 26.06 -6.01
N ASP A 9 1.93 25.12 -5.84
CA ASP A 9 1.16 24.51 -6.94
C ASP A 9 0.11 25.53 -7.44
N LYS A 10 0.20 25.87 -8.71
CA LYS A 10 -0.64 26.88 -9.38
C LYS A 10 -1.91 26.31 -10.01
N THR A 11 -2.18 25.01 -9.83
CA THR A 11 -3.35 24.32 -10.42
C THR A 11 -4.65 25.04 -10.05
N GLY A 12 -5.40 25.49 -11.05
CA GLY A 12 -6.73 26.11 -10.90
C GLY A 12 -6.76 27.47 -10.18
N VAL A 13 -5.62 28.02 -9.69
CA VAL A 13 -5.60 29.23 -8.86
C VAL A 13 -6.08 30.47 -9.58
N VAL A 14 -5.84 30.58 -10.90
CA VAL A 14 -6.28 31.74 -11.70
C VAL A 14 -7.81 31.80 -11.78
N ASP A 15 -8.45 30.67 -12.08
CA ASP A 15 -9.91 30.59 -12.18
C ASP A 15 -10.56 30.79 -10.81
N PHE A 16 -9.93 30.24 -9.75
CA PHE A 16 -10.36 30.47 -8.38
C PHE A 16 -10.32 31.98 -8.01
N ALA A 17 -9.21 32.65 -8.28
CA ALA A 17 -9.08 34.09 -8.01
C ALA A 17 -10.02 34.93 -8.83
N LYS A 18 -10.25 34.62 -10.12
CA LYS A 18 -11.26 35.26 -10.97
C LYS A 18 -12.66 35.08 -10.40
N GLY A 19 -12.99 33.87 -9.93
CA GLY A 19 -14.28 33.59 -9.29
C GLY A 19 -14.47 34.42 -8.02
N LEU A 20 -13.49 34.54 -7.17
CA LEU A 20 -13.54 35.38 -5.97
C LEU A 20 -13.73 36.86 -6.33
N ARG A 21 -12.99 37.37 -7.32
CA ARG A 21 -13.15 38.78 -7.80
C ARG A 21 -14.56 39.03 -8.36
N ALA A 22 -15.11 38.11 -9.15
CA ALA A 22 -16.46 38.20 -9.67
C ALA A 22 -17.53 38.23 -8.56
N LEU A 23 -17.23 37.61 -7.41
CA LEU A 23 -18.07 37.61 -6.19
C LEU A 23 -17.77 38.80 -5.25
N GLY A 24 -16.98 39.79 -5.69
CA GLY A 24 -16.70 41.03 -4.95
C GLY A 24 -15.65 40.90 -3.85
N TRP A 25 -14.86 39.83 -3.87
CA TRP A 25 -13.75 39.68 -2.93
C TRP A 25 -12.49 40.42 -3.41
N GLU A 26 -11.76 41.02 -2.50
CA GLU A 26 -10.40 41.48 -2.75
C GLU A 26 -9.43 40.29 -2.68
N VAL A 27 -8.47 40.24 -3.61
CA VAL A 27 -7.46 39.22 -3.69
C VAL A 27 -6.11 39.83 -3.33
N ILE A 28 -5.50 39.31 -2.27
CA ILE A 28 -4.14 39.64 -1.84
C ILE A 28 -3.24 38.47 -2.27
N ALA A 29 -2.04 38.73 -2.80
CA ALA A 29 -1.14 37.64 -3.14
C ALA A 29 0.33 38.00 -2.91
N THR A 30 1.20 36.95 -2.95
CA THR A 30 2.62 37.07 -2.70
C THR A 30 3.43 36.59 -3.90
N GLY A 31 4.62 37.15 -4.11
CA GLY A 31 5.66 36.66 -5.00
C GLY A 31 5.18 36.13 -6.36
N GLY A 32 5.53 34.90 -6.70
CA GLY A 32 5.16 34.29 -7.99
C GLY A 32 3.65 34.07 -8.20
N THR A 33 2.86 33.95 -7.12
CA THR A 33 1.40 33.87 -7.23
C THR A 33 0.83 35.24 -7.66
N MET A 34 1.29 36.31 -7.06
CA MET A 34 0.88 37.67 -7.41
C MET A 34 1.17 37.97 -8.89
N LYS A 35 2.37 37.66 -9.35
CA LYS A 35 2.76 37.85 -10.75
C LYS A 35 1.84 37.08 -11.70
N LEU A 36 1.61 35.78 -11.45
CA LEU A 36 0.77 34.94 -12.27
C LEU A 36 -0.66 35.49 -12.37
N LEU A 37 -1.25 35.90 -11.24
CA LEU A 37 -2.61 36.42 -11.20
C LEU A 37 -2.72 37.73 -11.94
N ALA A 38 -1.77 38.65 -11.75
CA ALA A 38 -1.72 39.95 -12.45
C ALA A 38 -1.56 39.74 -13.97
N ASP A 39 -0.61 38.89 -14.39
CA ASP A 39 -0.39 38.57 -15.82
C ASP A 39 -1.63 37.91 -16.46
N SER A 40 -2.50 37.28 -15.65
CA SER A 40 -3.75 36.64 -16.07
C SER A 40 -4.97 37.62 -16.03
N GLY A 41 -4.71 38.91 -15.75
CA GLY A 41 -5.74 39.96 -15.72
C GLY A 41 -6.59 39.95 -14.44
N VAL A 42 -6.13 39.34 -13.35
CA VAL A 42 -6.79 39.42 -12.04
C VAL A 42 -6.28 40.66 -11.31
N GLU A 43 -7.18 41.50 -10.81
CA GLU A 43 -6.82 42.62 -9.94
C GLU A 43 -6.38 42.08 -8.58
N VAL A 44 -5.13 42.35 -8.21
CA VAL A 44 -4.44 41.75 -7.03
C VAL A 44 -3.76 42.84 -6.21
N ILE A 45 -3.91 42.76 -4.89
CA ILE A 45 -3.19 43.58 -3.92
C ILE A 45 -1.90 42.90 -3.56
N ASN A 46 -0.77 43.60 -3.61
CA ASN A 46 0.51 43.00 -3.14
C ASN A 46 0.50 42.92 -1.62
N ILE A 47 1.04 41.82 -1.09
CA ILE A 47 1.16 41.64 0.37
C ILE A 47 1.94 42.77 1.04
N SER A 48 2.92 43.37 0.36
CA SER A 48 3.71 44.49 0.89
C SER A 48 2.86 45.75 1.12
N ASP A 49 1.78 45.93 0.35
CA ASP A 49 0.85 47.05 0.53
C ASP A 49 -0.02 46.84 1.78
N VAL A 50 -0.33 45.57 2.11
CA VAL A 50 -1.08 45.21 3.32
C VAL A 50 -0.20 45.29 4.57
N THR A 51 1.05 44.87 4.48
CA THR A 51 1.98 44.91 5.62
C THR A 51 2.58 46.30 5.84
N GLY A 52 2.66 47.10 4.81
CA GLY A 52 3.45 48.34 4.82
C GLY A 52 4.96 48.09 4.97
N PHE A 53 5.40 46.85 4.72
CA PHE A 53 6.76 46.41 4.94
C PHE A 53 7.31 45.66 3.71
N PRO A 54 8.55 45.94 3.26
CA PRO A 54 9.12 45.23 2.12
C PRO A 54 9.43 43.76 2.46
N GLU A 55 9.49 42.95 1.43
CA GLU A 55 10.05 41.59 1.53
C GLU A 55 11.54 41.68 1.84
N ILE A 56 12.00 40.91 2.84
CA ILE A 56 13.41 40.87 3.27
C ILE A 56 13.95 39.45 3.39
N CYS A 57 15.26 39.31 3.57
CA CYS A 57 15.96 38.03 3.69
C CYS A 57 15.64 37.09 2.49
N ASP A 58 15.80 37.63 1.28
CA ASP A 58 15.55 36.90 0.02
C ASP A 58 14.16 36.23 -0.04
N GLY A 59 13.14 36.89 0.56
CA GLY A 59 11.76 36.41 0.57
C GLY A 59 11.38 35.47 1.71
N ARG A 60 12.30 35.15 2.61
CA ARG A 60 11.99 34.37 3.80
C ARG A 60 11.03 35.07 4.76
N VAL A 61 11.01 36.41 4.75
CA VAL A 61 10.10 37.23 5.58
C VAL A 61 9.28 38.14 4.70
N LYS A 62 8.01 37.85 4.56
CA LYS A 62 7.02 38.65 3.82
C LYS A 62 5.62 38.60 4.40
N THR A 63 5.19 37.45 4.92
CA THR A 63 3.84 37.22 5.48
C THR A 63 3.86 37.09 7.01
N LEU A 64 5.03 36.94 7.64
CA LEU A 64 5.19 36.89 9.10
C LEU A 64 5.08 38.31 9.67
N HIS A 65 3.89 38.88 9.65
CA HIS A 65 3.63 40.26 10.04
C HIS A 65 2.34 40.39 10.85
N PRO A 66 2.25 41.28 11.86
CA PRO A 66 1.04 41.51 12.63
C PRO A 66 -0.20 41.81 11.78
N ASN A 67 -0.07 42.58 10.69
CA ASN A 67 -1.17 42.90 9.81
C ASN A 67 -1.76 41.66 9.12
N VAL A 68 -0.97 40.64 8.86
CA VAL A 68 -1.45 39.36 8.32
C VAL A 68 -2.06 38.51 9.41
N HIS A 69 -1.28 38.20 10.46
CA HIS A 69 -1.71 37.28 11.49
C HIS A 69 -2.79 37.86 12.43
N GLY A 70 -2.79 39.16 12.66
CA GLY A 70 -3.86 39.88 13.34
C GLY A 70 -5.18 39.78 12.57
N GLY A 71 -5.15 40.04 11.24
CA GLY A 71 -6.33 39.93 10.38
C GLY A 71 -6.91 38.51 10.30
N LEU A 72 -6.06 37.46 10.50
CA LEU A 72 -6.48 36.05 10.50
C LEU A 72 -6.96 35.58 11.87
N LEU A 73 -6.27 35.97 12.97
CA LEU A 73 -6.48 35.41 14.31
C LEU A 73 -7.51 36.14 15.14
N ALA A 74 -7.86 37.39 14.79
CA ALA A 74 -8.81 38.16 15.55
C ALA A 74 -10.22 37.52 15.46
N ARG A 75 -10.80 37.23 16.62
CA ARG A 75 -12.18 36.77 16.74
C ARG A 75 -13.10 37.95 16.48
N ARG A 76 -14.12 37.74 15.63
CA ARG A 76 -15.01 38.79 15.18
C ARG A 76 -16.13 39.10 16.15
N ASP A 77 -16.33 38.21 17.14
CA ASP A 77 -17.29 38.37 18.24
C ASP A 77 -16.66 38.96 19.53
N ASP A 78 -15.35 39.26 19.53
CA ASP A 78 -14.62 39.75 20.69
C ASP A 78 -14.35 41.27 20.58
N PRO A 79 -14.98 42.14 21.41
CA PRO A 79 -14.81 43.55 21.34
C PRO A 79 -13.37 44.07 21.53
N GLU A 80 -12.60 43.38 22.39
CA GLU A 80 -11.19 43.75 22.62
C GLU A 80 -10.33 43.45 21.41
N HIS A 81 -10.58 42.33 20.70
CA HIS A 81 -9.91 42.04 19.43
C HIS A 81 -10.26 43.08 18.37
N LEU A 82 -11.52 43.46 18.23
CA LEU A 82 -11.96 44.49 17.26
C LEU A 82 -11.30 45.82 17.56
N LYS A 83 -11.25 46.23 18.83
CA LYS A 83 -10.56 47.44 19.29
C LYS A 83 -9.06 47.42 18.93
N ALA A 84 -8.38 46.31 19.25
CA ALA A 84 -6.95 46.16 18.97
C ALA A 84 -6.64 46.24 17.46
N LEU A 85 -7.46 45.60 16.59
CA LEU A 85 -7.30 45.73 15.14
C LEU A 85 -7.48 47.18 14.65
N LYS A 86 -8.49 47.85 15.16
CA LYS A 86 -8.77 49.25 14.78
C LYS A 86 -7.63 50.21 15.22
N GLU A 87 -7.13 50.08 16.43
CA GLU A 87 -6.05 50.86 16.96
C GLU A 87 -4.74 50.69 16.18
N ASN A 88 -4.54 49.51 15.55
CA ASN A 88 -3.35 49.18 14.79
C ASN A 88 -3.55 49.26 13.26
N ASN A 89 -4.73 49.70 12.78
CA ASN A 89 -5.09 49.78 11.37
C ASN A 89 -4.99 48.42 10.63
N ILE A 90 -5.35 47.32 11.34
CA ILE A 90 -5.35 45.97 10.78
C ILE A 90 -6.76 45.62 10.25
N GLU A 91 -6.81 45.22 9.00
CA GLU A 91 -8.05 44.74 8.36
C GLU A 91 -8.15 43.23 8.43
N PHE A 92 -9.40 42.73 8.41
CA PHE A 92 -9.64 41.28 8.38
C PHE A 92 -9.15 40.64 7.09
N ILE A 93 -8.68 39.42 7.22
CA ILE A 93 -8.49 38.46 6.12
C ILE A 93 -9.49 37.35 6.35
N ASP A 94 -10.38 37.15 5.36
CA ASP A 94 -11.53 36.24 5.46
C ASP A 94 -11.21 34.84 4.95
N MET A 95 -10.16 34.74 4.12
CA MET A 95 -9.69 33.49 3.52
C MET A 95 -8.19 33.47 3.38
N VAL A 96 -7.60 32.31 3.62
CA VAL A 96 -6.23 31.98 3.25
C VAL A 96 -6.24 30.79 2.30
N CYS A 97 -5.64 30.93 1.12
CA CYS A 97 -5.40 29.88 0.16
C CYS A 97 -3.90 29.68 -0.01
N VAL A 98 -3.37 28.61 0.58
CA VAL A 98 -1.94 28.34 0.64
C VAL A 98 -1.71 26.83 0.50
N ASN A 99 -0.85 26.43 -0.44
CA ASN A 99 -0.21 25.13 -0.43
C ASN A 99 1.31 25.29 -0.25
N LEU A 100 1.95 24.29 0.33
CA LEU A 100 3.32 24.41 0.80
C LEU A 100 4.34 24.13 -0.30
N TYR A 101 5.59 24.49 -0.07
CA TYR A 101 6.68 24.20 -0.98
C TYR A 101 6.89 22.69 -1.15
N PRO A 102 7.31 22.23 -2.35
CA PRO A 102 7.43 20.80 -2.68
C PRO A 102 8.68 20.17 -2.04
N PHE A 103 8.74 20.14 -0.71
CA PHE A 103 9.89 19.62 0.04
C PHE A 103 10.16 18.14 -0.28
N ARG A 104 9.11 17.32 -0.41
CA ARG A 104 9.21 15.89 -0.77
C ARG A 104 9.91 15.68 -2.12
N GLU A 105 9.51 16.42 -3.13
CA GLU A 105 10.09 16.35 -4.47
C GLU A 105 11.53 16.83 -4.46
N THR A 106 11.83 17.83 -3.65
CA THR A 106 13.19 18.37 -3.51
C THR A 106 14.13 17.33 -2.89
N ILE A 107 13.78 16.73 -1.76
CA ILE A 107 14.65 15.75 -1.09
C ILE A 107 14.71 14.40 -1.81
N SER A 108 13.79 14.12 -2.75
CA SER A 108 13.79 12.90 -3.57
C SER A 108 14.73 12.97 -4.76
N LYS A 109 15.30 14.14 -5.08
CA LYS A 109 16.24 14.30 -6.21
C LYS A 109 17.60 13.69 -5.84
N PRO A 110 18.19 12.86 -6.74
CA PRO A 110 19.53 12.33 -6.51
C PRO A 110 20.55 13.47 -6.32
N GLY A 111 21.38 13.38 -5.27
CA GLY A 111 22.47 14.34 -5.01
C GLY A 111 22.01 15.71 -4.53
N VAL A 112 20.79 15.88 -4.06
CA VAL A 112 20.32 17.16 -3.47
C VAL A 112 21.23 17.56 -2.31
N LYS A 113 21.64 18.83 -2.30
CA LYS A 113 22.42 19.39 -1.19
C LYS A 113 21.50 19.76 -0.03
N MET A 114 22.05 19.72 1.18
CA MET A 114 21.31 20.08 2.39
C MET A 114 20.80 21.53 2.33
N GLU A 115 21.60 22.43 1.78
CA GLU A 115 21.24 23.85 1.62
C GLU A 115 20.00 24.01 0.73
N ASP A 116 19.93 23.27 -0.38
CA ASP A 116 18.79 23.31 -1.30
C ASP A 116 17.51 22.74 -0.64
N ALA A 117 17.66 21.69 0.18
CA ALA A 117 16.56 21.15 0.95
C ALA A 117 16.03 22.15 1.99
N ILE A 118 16.93 22.84 2.71
CA ILE A 118 16.57 23.83 3.73
C ILE A 118 15.85 25.03 3.08
N GLU A 119 16.28 25.52 1.92
CA GLU A 119 15.61 26.63 1.22
C GLU A 119 14.19 26.26 0.75
N ASN A 120 13.87 24.98 0.64
CA ASN A 120 12.53 24.50 0.33
C ASN A 120 11.67 24.20 1.57
N ILE A 121 12.11 24.60 2.77
CA ILE A 121 11.26 24.57 3.97
C ILE A 121 10.44 25.86 4.03
N ASP A 122 9.13 25.70 3.88
CA ASP A 122 8.18 26.81 3.96
C ASP A 122 7.89 27.16 5.43
N ILE A 123 8.09 28.42 5.80
CA ILE A 123 7.79 28.95 7.13
C ILE A 123 6.50 29.76 7.13
N GLY A 124 6.35 30.64 6.16
CA GLY A 124 5.20 31.55 6.06
C GLY A 124 3.89 30.83 5.76
N GLY A 125 3.94 29.86 4.85
CA GLY A 125 2.77 29.05 4.48
C GLY A 125 2.14 28.31 5.64
N PRO A 126 2.87 27.45 6.37
CA PRO A 126 2.36 26.78 7.56
C PRO A 126 1.86 27.74 8.64
N SER A 127 2.54 28.87 8.83
CA SER A 127 2.13 29.88 9.82
C SER A 127 0.76 30.48 9.48
N MET A 128 0.52 30.83 8.22
CA MET A 128 -0.78 31.36 7.75
C MET A 128 -1.88 30.29 7.81
N LEU A 129 -1.60 29.06 7.34
CA LEU A 129 -2.53 27.94 7.41
C LEU A 129 -2.98 27.68 8.85
N ARG A 130 -2.06 27.60 9.79
CA ARG A 130 -2.35 27.35 11.19
C ARG A 130 -3.12 28.48 11.86
N SER A 131 -2.80 29.76 11.51
CA SER A 131 -3.54 30.92 12.03
C SER A 131 -4.99 30.91 11.55
N ALA A 132 -5.23 30.72 10.25
CA ALA A 132 -6.54 30.64 9.66
C ALA A 132 -7.35 29.42 10.20
N ALA A 133 -6.70 28.23 10.25
CA ALA A 133 -7.30 27.03 10.78
C ALA A 133 -7.70 27.13 12.26
N LYS A 134 -6.90 27.82 13.09
CA LYS A 134 -7.25 28.11 14.48
C LYS A 134 -8.52 28.98 14.60
N ASN A 135 -8.68 29.94 13.71
CA ASN A 135 -9.84 30.84 13.67
C ASN A 135 -10.90 30.38 12.64
N TRP A 136 -11.09 29.08 12.49
CA TRP A 136 -12.03 28.48 11.52
C TRP A 136 -13.49 28.97 11.67
N ALA A 137 -13.85 29.46 12.83
CA ALA A 137 -15.20 30.04 13.04
C ALA A 137 -15.46 31.24 12.11
N ASP A 138 -14.41 32.00 11.81
CA ASP A 138 -14.48 33.25 11.06
C ASP A 138 -13.73 33.21 9.72
N VAL A 139 -12.69 32.37 9.58
CA VAL A 139 -11.79 32.37 8.43
C VAL A 139 -11.85 31.04 7.68
N THR A 140 -11.89 31.14 6.35
CA THR A 140 -11.78 29.98 5.43
C THR A 140 -10.31 29.69 5.16
N VAL A 141 -9.86 28.46 5.43
CA VAL A 141 -8.50 28.00 5.10
C VAL A 141 -8.54 26.97 3.98
N VAL A 142 -7.72 27.17 2.94
CA VAL A 142 -7.70 26.33 1.73
C VAL A 142 -6.26 25.90 1.48
N CYS A 143 -6.00 24.59 1.45
CA CYS A 143 -4.67 24.06 1.15
C CYS A 143 -4.65 23.10 -0.05
N ASP A 144 -5.81 22.82 -0.66
CA ASP A 144 -5.94 21.87 -1.75
C ASP A 144 -6.79 22.47 -2.88
N PRO A 145 -6.29 22.50 -4.15
CA PRO A 145 -7.05 22.95 -5.30
C PRO A 145 -8.38 22.22 -5.53
N ALA A 146 -8.52 20.97 -5.07
CA ALA A 146 -9.76 20.20 -5.18
C ALA A 146 -10.95 20.84 -4.45
N ASP A 147 -10.69 21.73 -3.48
CA ASP A 147 -11.74 22.39 -2.71
C ASP A 147 -12.26 23.69 -3.39
N TYR A 148 -11.58 24.20 -4.42
CA TYR A 148 -11.87 25.52 -5.01
C TYR A 148 -13.32 25.63 -5.53
N ALA A 149 -13.80 24.63 -6.24
CA ALA A 149 -15.14 24.66 -6.83
C ALA A 149 -16.22 24.74 -5.76
N GLN A 150 -16.16 23.87 -4.75
CA GLN A 150 -17.13 23.87 -3.63
C GLN A 150 -17.13 25.22 -2.89
N ILE A 151 -15.95 25.79 -2.66
CA ILE A 151 -15.81 27.08 -1.96
C ILE A 151 -16.47 28.20 -2.76
N LEU A 152 -16.24 28.28 -4.08
CA LEU A 152 -16.85 29.26 -4.93
C LEU A 152 -18.38 29.13 -4.97
N ASP A 153 -18.88 27.89 -5.03
CA ASP A 153 -20.32 27.60 -5.00
C ASP A 153 -20.99 28.10 -3.70
N GLU A 154 -20.35 27.81 -2.55
CA GLU A 154 -20.85 28.26 -1.25
C GLU A 154 -20.82 29.80 -1.11
N ILE A 155 -19.74 30.44 -1.57
CA ILE A 155 -19.65 31.92 -1.55
C ILE A 155 -20.69 32.55 -2.48
N CYS A 156 -20.89 31.97 -3.66
CA CYS A 156 -21.92 32.42 -4.59
C CYS A 156 -23.33 32.37 -3.99
N ALA A 157 -23.63 31.29 -3.26
CA ALA A 157 -24.93 31.08 -2.64
C ALA A 157 -25.18 31.90 -1.38
N GLY A 158 -24.14 32.14 -0.56
CA GLY A 158 -24.30 32.73 0.78
C GLY A 158 -23.35 33.88 1.13
N GLY A 159 -22.51 34.33 0.20
CA GLY A 159 -21.51 35.39 0.40
C GLY A 159 -20.25 34.93 1.13
N ASN A 160 -20.27 33.79 1.80
CA ASN A 160 -19.13 33.18 2.49
C ASN A 160 -19.35 31.66 2.61
N THR A 161 -18.28 30.92 2.97
CA THR A 161 -18.36 29.50 3.28
C THR A 161 -19.14 29.23 4.58
N GLY A 162 -19.82 28.10 4.65
CA GLY A 162 -20.52 27.66 5.85
C GLY A 162 -19.56 27.24 7.00
N LYS A 163 -20.01 27.35 8.26
CA LYS A 163 -19.20 26.93 9.42
C LYS A 163 -18.78 25.46 9.37
N ALA A 164 -19.66 24.56 8.89
CA ALA A 164 -19.32 23.14 8.74
C ALA A 164 -18.19 22.90 7.75
N THR A 165 -18.20 23.63 6.62
CA THR A 165 -17.15 23.60 5.60
C THR A 165 -15.83 24.13 6.18
N ARG A 166 -15.86 25.29 6.84
CA ARG A 166 -14.66 25.86 7.49
C ARG A 166 -14.04 24.92 8.52
N LEU A 167 -14.83 24.20 9.31
CA LEU A 167 -14.32 23.21 10.26
C LEU A 167 -13.62 22.04 9.54
N LYS A 168 -14.21 21.55 8.46
CA LYS A 168 -13.58 20.48 7.64
C LYS A 168 -12.26 20.95 7.02
N LEU A 169 -12.25 22.14 6.46
CA LEU A 169 -11.04 22.73 5.87
C LEU A 169 -9.96 23.01 6.92
N SER A 170 -10.33 23.42 8.14
CA SER A 170 -9.42 23.56 9.26
C SER A 170 -8.76 22.23 9.63
N ALA A 171 -9.53 21.16 9.75
CA ALA A 171 -8.98 19.83 9.99
C ALA A 171 -8.00 19.41 8.88
N LYS A 172 -8.36 19.64 7.60
CA LYS A 172 -7.50 19.36 6.44
C LYS A 172 -6.19 20.17 6.48
N ALA A 173 -6.26 21.45 6.83
CA ALA A 173 -5.07 22.29 6.95
C ALA A 173 -4.12 21.83 8.07
N TYR A 174 -4.64 21.42 9.23
CA TYR A 174 -3.81 20.84 10.30
C TYR A 174 -3.21 19.50 9.91
N THR A 175 -3.94 18.64 9.22
CA THR A 175 -3.39 17.39 8.66
C THR A 175 -2.23 17.71 7.72
N HIS A 176 -2.44 18.61 6.75
CA HIS A 176 -1.42 19.01 5.76
C HIS A 176 -0.14 19.55 6.42
N THR A 177 -0.26 20.39 7.46
CA THR A 177 0.93 20.89 8.17
C THR A 177 1.62 19.82 9.01
N ALA A 178 0.87 18.86 9.61
CA ALA A 178 1.43 17.77 10.38
C ALA A 178 2.25 16.80 9.49
N GLU A 179 1.73 16.45 8.31
CA GLU A 179 2.42 15.66 7.29
C GLU A 179 3.72 16.34 6.83
N TYR A 180 3.65 17.64 6.54
CA TYR A 180 4.78 18.45 6.13
C TYR A 180 5.87 18.46 7.20
N ASP A 181 5.52 18.74 8.45
CA ASP A 181 6.46 18.79 9.57
C ASP A 181 7.06 17.41 9.89
N SER A 182 6.29 16.32 9.75
CA SER A 182 6.80 14.97 9.98
C SER A 182 7.87 14.58 8.97
N MET A 183 7.70 14.99 7.72
CA MET A 183 8.67 14.77 6.63
C MET A 183 9.96 15.57 6.86
N ILE A 184 9.85 16.85 7.22
CA ILE A 184 11.00 17.70 7.56
C ILE A 184 11.74 17.12 8.78
N ALA A 185 11.01 16.74 9.83
CA ALA A 185 11.60 16.16 11.03
C ALA A 185 12.37 14.87 10.71
N THR A 186 11.84 14.01 9.85
CA THR A 186 12.51 12.77 9.41
C THR A 186 13.82 13.09 8.70
N TYR A 187 13.78 14.02 7.72
CA TYR A 187 14.97 14.45 6.99
C TYR A 187 16.03 15.07 7.91
N MET A 188 15.65 16.05 8.74
CA MET A 188 16.58 16.74 9.63
C MET A 188 17.20 15.83 10.69
N ARG A 189 16.42 14.85 11.21
CA ARG A 189 16.96 13.85 12.16
C ARG A 189 18.02 12.97 11.51
N ALA A 190 17.82 12.57 10.26
CA ALA A 190 18.82 11.81 9.51
C ALA A 190 20.10 12.61 9.28
N GLN A 191 19.99 13.89 8.88
CA GLN A 191 21.14 14.79 8.70
C GLN A 191 21.91 15.06 10.01
N ALA A 192 21.19 15.11 11.13
CA ALA A 192 21.78 15.34 12.45
C ALA A 192 22.34 14.06 13.11
N GLY A 193 22.25 12.89 12.46
CA GLY A 193 22.67 11.61 13.03
C GLY A 193 21.87 11.18 14.27
N LEU A 194 20.66 11.68 14.42
CA LEU A 194 19.79 11.31 15.54
C LEU A 194 19.09 9.98 15.27
N ASN A 195 18.75 9.24 16.35
CA ASN A 195 17.96 8.04 16.24
C ASN A 195 16.67 8.29 15.43
N GLU A 196 16.31 7.36 14.57
CA GLU A 196 15.08 7.42 13.80
C GLU A 196 13.85 7.58 14.70
N LYS A 197 12.89 8.35 14.23
CA LYS A 197 11.54 8.42 14.77
C LYS A 197 10.56 8.09 13.65
N LEU A 198 9.79 7.05 13.83
CA LEU A 198 8.84 6.60 12.82
C LEU A 198 7.55 7.45 12.87
N PHE A 199 7.20 8.03 11.73
CA PHE A 199 5.91 8.66 11.49
C PHE A 199 5.15 7.82 10.47
N LEU A 200 3.93 7.43 10.79
CA LEU A 200 3.07 6.65 9.90
C LEU A 200 1.81 7.45 9.62
N GLU A 201 1.44 7.46 8.36
CA GLU A 201 0.26 8.17 7.85
C GLU A 201 -0.56 7.24 6.97
N PHE A 202 -1.84 7.10 7.29
CA PHE A 202 -2.76 6.26 6.56
C PHE A 202 -4.15 6.87 6.55
N ASP A 203 -4.78 6.90 5.38
CA ASP A 203 -6.18 7.32 5.21
C ASP A 203 -7.15 6.17 5.54
N LEU A 204 -8.24 6.46 6.23
CA LEU A 204 -9.31 5.51 6.46
C LEU A 204 -10.02 5.17 5.13
N VAL A 205 -10.01 3.89 4.76
CA VAL A 205 -10.74 3.37 3.58
C VAL A 205 -12.13 2.90 4.00
N GLN A 206 -12.19 2.10 5.08
CA GLN A 206 -13.42 1.43 5.49
C GLN A 206 -13.45 1.17 7.00
N SER A 207 -14.58 1.46 7.66
CA SER A 207 -14.87 0.92 8.98
C SER A 207 -15.43 -0.48 8.81
N LEU A 208 -14.71 -1.48 9.33
CA LEU A 208 -15.08 -2.87 9.17
C LEU A 208 -16.17 -3.27 10.18
N ARG A 209 -16.97 -4.25 9.81
CA ARG A 209 -18.07 -4.74 10.64
C ARG A 209 -17.56 -5.26 11.99
N TYR A 210 -16.43 -5.96 12.00
CA TYR A 210 -15.67 -6.44 13.15
C TYR A 210 -14.25 -6.81 12.71
N GLY A 211 -13.37 -7.13 13.64
CA GLY A 211 -12.01 -7.57 13.37
C GLY A 211 -11.94 -9.05 12.97
N GLU A 212 -10.86 -9.71 13.34
CA GLU A 212 -10.73 -11.16 13.11
C GLU A 212 -11.87 -11.93 13.80
N ASN A 213 -12.29 -11.46 14.98
CA ASN A 213 -13.39 -12.01 15.75
C ASN A 213 -14.52 -10.99 15.96
N PRO A 214 -15.78 -11.43 16.14
CA PRO A 214 -16.95 -10.54 16.21
C PRO A 214 -16.91 -9.49 17.33
N HIS A 215 -16.18 -9.72 18.39
CA HIS A 215 -16.06 -8.80 19.53
C HIS A 215 -14.99 -7.71 19.34
N GLN A 216 -14.20 -7.78 18.27
CA GLN A 216 -13.13 -6.84 17.96
C GLN A 216 -13.62 -5.77 17.00
N SER A 217 -13.41 -4.48 17.31
CA SER A 217 -13.58 -3.40 16.34
C SER A 217 -12.40 -3.35 15.38
N ALA A 218 -12.64 -3.02 14.11
CA ALA A 218 -11.57 -2.92 13.12
C ALA A 218 -11.84 -1.83 12.09
N ARG A 219 -10.76 -1.35 11.48
CA ARG A 219 -10.77 -0.38 10.40
C ARG A 219 -9.69 -0.76 9.40
N PHE A 220 -9.93 -0.44 8.15
CA PHE A 220 -8.98 -0.60 7.07
C PHE A 220 -8.48 0.77 6.61
N TYR A 221 -7.18 0.92 6.56
CA TYR A 221 -6.50 2.13 6.15
C TYR A 221 -5.63 1.86 4.94
N ARG A 222 -5.27 2.92 4.21
CA ARG A 222 -4.33 2.86 3.08
C ARG A 222 -3.31 3.97 3.16
N GLU A 223 -2.16 3.75 2.56
CA GLU A 223 -1.16 4.78 2.29
C GLU A 223 -1.65 5.76 1.21
N GLY A 224 -1.17 7.01 1.24
CA GLY A 224 -1.57 8.03 0.28
C GLY A 224 -1.12 7.76 -1.16
N LYS A 225 -0.08 6.92 -1.37
CA LYS A 225 0.47 6.60 -2.68
C LYS A 225 0.01 5.23 -3.17
N LYS A 226 -0.59 5.20 -4.39
CA LYS A 226 -0.96 3.95 -5.05
C LYS A 226 0.30 3.11 -5.38
N VAL A 227 0.23 1.82 -5.06
CA VAL A 227 1.25 0.83 -5.41
C VAL A 227 0.60 -0.38 -6.09
N PRO A 228 1.30 -1.07 -7.03
CA PRO A 228 0.79 -2.28 -7.66
C PRO A 228 0.62 -3.42 -6.65
N TYR A 229 -0.20 -4.40 -7.00
CA TYR A 229 -0.57 -5.54 -6.15
C TYR A 229 -1.16 -5.13 -4.78
N SER A 230 -1.74 -3.93 -4.69
CA SER A 230 -2.32 -3.42 -3.46
C SER A 230 -3.84 -3.61 -3.42
N LEU A 231 -4.31 -4.35 -2.43
CA LEU A 231 -5.73 -4.49 -2.15
C LEU A 231 -6.39 -3.15 -1.78
N ALA A 232 -5.64 -2.26 -1.14
CA ALA A 232 -6.14 -0.97 -0.68
C ALA A 232 -6.54 -0.03 -1.83
N PHE A 233 -6.08 -0.31 -3.04
CA PHE A 233 -6.41 0.42 -4.27
C PHE A 233 -7.19 -0.42 -5.29
N ALA A 234 -7.63 -1.63 -4.90
CA ALA A 234 -8.43 -2.49 -5.74
C ALA A 234 -9.81 -1.88 -6.02
N ARG A 235 -10.33 -2.12 -7.23
CA ARG A 235 -11.69 -1.74 -7.61
C ARG A 235 -12.63 -2.92 -7.40
N GLN A 236 -13.57 -2.81 -6.49
CA GLN A 236 -14.60 -3.82 -6.30
C GLN A 236 -15.71 -3.66 -7.34
N LEU A 237 -15.94 -4.70 -8.14
CA LEU A 237 -16.92 -4.72 -9.22
C LEU A 237 -18.25 -5.34 -8.81
N ASN A 238 -18.25 -6.24 -7.83
CA ASN A 238 -19.43 -6.95 -7.35
C ASN A 238 -19.25 -7.39 -5.90
N GLY A 239 -20.35 -7.71 -5.22
CA GLY A 239 -20.36 -8.36 -3.92
C GLY A 239 -20.54 -7.44 -2.73
N LYS A 240 -20.51 -8.04 -1.54
CA LYS A 240 -20.57 -7.34 -0.25
C LYS A 240 -19.24 -6.66 0.07
N GLU A 241 -19.24 -5.73 1.01
CA GLU A 241 -18.01 -5.16 1.60
C GLU A 241 -17.04 -6.26 2.07
N LEU A 242 -15.76 -5.93 2.03
CA LEU A 242 -14.71 -6.81 2.54
C LEU A 242 -14.77 -6.88 4.07
N SER A 243 -14.57 -8.06 4.62
CA SER A 243 -14.33 -8.26 6.05
C SER A 243 -12.83 -8.18 6.36
N TYR A 244 -12.49 -8.10 7.64
CA TYR A 244 -11.11 -8.17 8.11
C TYR A 244 -10.36 -9.40 7.57
N ASN A 245 -10.95 -10.59 7.72
CA ASN A 245 -10.37 -11.84 7.24
C ASN A 245 -10.27 -11.87 5.69
N ASN A 246 -11.26 -11.31 4.98
CA ASN A 246 -11.18 -11.18 3.53
C ASN A 246 -9.97 -10.33 3.10
N ILE A 247 -9.69 -9.23 3.80
CA ILE A 247 -8.55 -8.35 3.50
C ILE A 247 -7.23 -9.07 3.73
N GLN A 248 -7.09 -9.80 4.85
CA GLN A 248 -5.87 -10.56 5.14
C GLN A 248 -5.62 -11.66 4.09
N ASP A 249 -6.65 -12.47 3.79
CA ASP A 249 -6.55 -13.54 2.82
C ASP A 249 -6.27 -13.01 1.41
N ALA A 250 -6.97 -11.95 1.00
CA ALA A 250 -6.77 -11.33 -0.31
C ALA A 250 -5.36 -10.75 -0.48
N ASN A 251 -4.84 -10.07 0.55
CA ASN A 251 -3.46 -9.58 0.53
C ASN A 251 -2.45 -10.73 0.42
N ALA A 252 -2.64 -11.81 1.16
CA ALA A 252 -1.76 -12.98 1.07
C ALA A 252 -1.79 -13.62 -0.32
N ALA A 253 -2.97 -13.70 -0.97
CA ALA A 253 -3.09 -14.22 -2.32
C ALA A 253 -2.38 -13.32 -3.36
N LEU A 254 -2.47 -11.99 -3.23
CA LEU A 254 -1.76 -11.05 -4.10
C LEU A 254 -0.24 -11.16 -3.97
N CYS A 255 0.27 -11.40 -2.75
CA CYS A 255 1.70 -11.64 -2.53
C CYS A 255 2.19 -12.89 -3.29
N ILE A 256 1.37 -13.95 -3.36
CA ILE A 256 1.72 -15.17 -4.10
C ILE A 256 1.64 -14.93 -5.62
N VAL A 257 0.56 -14.30 -6.10
CA VAL A 257 0.36 -14.05 -7.53
C VAL A 257 1.48 -13.25 -8.16
N ARG A 258 2.08 -12.34 -7.40
CA ARG A 258 3.20 -11.49 -7.84
C ARG A 258 4.47 -12.27 -8.18
N GLU A 259 4.66 -13.46 -7.63
CA GLU A 259 5.85 -14.29 -7.85
C GLU A 259 5.91 -14.90 -9.27
N PHE A 260 4.84 -14.82 -10.07
CA PHE A 260 4.71 -15.59 -11.30
C PHE A 260 4.42 -14.72 -12.53
N ASP A 261 5.27 -14.87 -13.56
CA ASP A 261 5.06 -14.26 -14.87
C ASP A 261 4.21 -15.13 -15.81
N LYS A 262 4.30 -16.47 -15.70
CA LYS A 262 3.43 -17.41 -16.43
C LYS A 262 1.97 -17.25 -15.98
N PRO A 263 0.96 -17.60 -16.82
CA PRO A 263 -0.42 -17.63 -16.32
C PRO A 263 -0.52 -18.50 -15.06
N PHE A 264 -1.00 -17.90 -14.00
CA PHE A 264 -0.98 -18.48 -12.66
C PHE A 264 -2.32 -18.27 -11.96
N CYS A 265 -2.72 -19.23 -11.15
CA CYS A 265 -3.89 -19.14 -10.30
C CYS A 265 -3.60 -19.77 -8.94
N VAL A 266 -4.11 -19.15 -7.87
CA VAL A 266 -4.05 -19.66 -6.50
C VAL A 266 -5.42 -19.60 -5.85
N GLY A 267 -5.84 -20.71 -5.23
CA GLY A 267 -6.88 -20.78 -4.23
C GLY A 267 -6.26 -20.70 -2.83
N LEU A 268 -6.81 -19.86 -1.97
CA LEU A 268 -6.23 -19.54 -0.66
C LEU A 268 -7.29 -19.57 0.43
N LYS A 269 -6.89 -20.01 1.62
CA LYS A 269 -7.73 -20.00 2.82
C LYS A 269 -6.87 -19.82 4.06
N HIS A 270 -7.27 -18.91 4.96
CA HIS A 270 -6.53 -18.61 6.19
C HIS A 270 -5.07 -18.23 5.91
N MET A 271 -4.87 -17.38 4.89
CA MET A 271 -3.57 -16.87 4.43
C MET A 271 -2.57 -17.95 3.94
N ASN A 272 -3.01 -19.19 3.72
CA ASN A 272 -2.20 -20.26 3.15
C ASN A 272 -2.79 -20.74 1.81
N PRO A 273 -1.96 -21.05 0.80
CA PRO A 273 -2.44 -21.65 -0.43
C PRO A 273 -3.00 -23.04 -0.17
N CYS A 274 -4.22 -23.32 -0.63
CA CYS A 274 -4.75 -24.68 -0.68
C CYS A 274 -4.48 -25.33 -2.03
N GLY A 275 -4.49 -24.56 -3.11
CA GLY A 275 -4.13 -25.03 -4.43
C GLY A 275 -3.55 -23.90 -5.25
N ALA A 276 -2.40 -24.14 -5.89
CA ALA A 276 -1.73 -23.17 -6.75
C ALA A 276 -1.21 -23.88 -8.01
N ALA A 277 -1.31 -23.23 -9.16
CA ALA A 277 -0.81 -23.81 -10.39
C ALA A 277 -0.46 -22.74 -11.45
N VAL A 278 0.51 -23.09 -12.30
CA VAL A 278 0.76 -22.44 -13.59
C VAL A 278 0.05 -23.22 -14.71
N GLY A 279 -0.36 -22.51 -15.75
CA GLY A 279 -0.97 -23.10 -16.94
C GLY A 279 -0.57 -22.35 -18.20
N LYS A 280 -1.03 -22.82 -19.36
CA LYS A 280 -0.87 -22.10 -20.63
C LYS A 280 -1.75 -20.83 -20.70
N ASP A 281 -2.85 -20.85 -19.96
CA ASP A 281 -3.83 -19.77 -19.84
C ASP A 281 -4.51 -19.80 -18.46
N VAL A 282 -5.43 -18.87 -18.21
CA VAL A 282 -6.15 -18.76 -16.93
C VAL A 282 -7.07 -19.98 -16.68
N VAL A 283 -7.60 -20.60 -17.72
CA VAL A 283 -8.52 -21.75 -17.60
C VAL A 283 -7.76 -22.98 -17.10
N GLU A 284 -6.60 -23.27 -17.70
CA GLU A 284 -5.74 -24.37 -17.25
C GLU A 284 -5.17 -24.11 -15.86
N ALA A 285 -4.67 -22.90 -15.60
CA ALA A 285 -4.12 -22.52 -14.30
C ALA A 285 -5.18 -22.69 -13.18
N TRP A 286 -6.41 -22.20 -13.42
CA TRP A 286 -7.52 -22.40 -12.48
C TRP A 286 -7.87 -23.88 -12.28
N THR A 287 -8.02 -24.64 -13.37
CA THR A 287 -8.38 -26.04 -13.32
C THR A 287 -7.40 -26.85 -12.48
N LYS A 288 -6.09 -26.70 -12.75
CA LYS A 288 -5.02 -27.34 -11.99
C LYS A 288 -5.00 -26.91 -10.51
N ALA A 289 -5.15 -25.60 -10.24
CA ALA A 289 -5.20 -25.08 -8.88
C ALA A 289 -6.41 -25.60 -8.09
N TYR A 290 -7.58 -25.68 -8.74
CA TYR A 290 -8.79 -26.26 -8.13
C TYR A 290 -8.63 -27.76 -7.86
N GLU A 291 -8.05 -28.50 -8.81
CA GLU A 291 -7.80 -29.94 -8.66
C GLU A 291 -6.78 -30.30 -7.57
N ALA A 292 -5.91 -29.37 -7.20
CA ALA A 292 -4.92 -29.56 -6.15
C ALA A 292 -5.57 -29.80 -4.77
N ASP A 293 -6.64 -29.07 -4.44
CA ASP A 293 -7.42 -29.27 -3.21
C ASP A 293 -8.85 -28.74 -3.36
N LYS A 294 -9.74 -29.60 -3.89
CA LYS A 294 -11.16 -29.28 -4.09
C LYS A 294 -11.93 -29.03 -2.79
N VAL A 295 -11.44 -29.57 -1.69
CA VAL A 295 -12.12 -29.50 -0.39
C VAL A 295 -11.84 -28.17 0.28
N SER A 296 -10.55 -27.80 0.40
CA SER A 296 -10.15 -26.60 1.14
C SER A 296 -10.50 -25.31 0.39
N ILE A 297 -10.53 -25.33 -0.94
CA ILE A 297 -10.82 -24.13 -1.75
C ILE A 297 -12.28 -23.66 -1.61
N PHE A 298 -13.19 -24.54 -1.15
CA PHE A 298 -14.58 -24.18 -0.86
C PHE A 298 -14.64 -23.10 0.23
N GLY A 299 -15.26 -21.97 -0.09
CA GLY A 299 -15.32 -20.79 0.78
C GLY A 299 -13.98 -20.01 0.87
N GLY A 300 -13.05 -20.33 -0.02
CA GLY A 300 -11.77 -19.64 -0.13
C GLY A 300 -11.79 -18.43 -1.06
N ILE A 301 -10.60 -17.89 -1.27
CA ILE A 301 -10.30 -16.76 -2.16
C ILE A 301 -9.50 -17.28 -3.34
N VAL A 302 -9.77 -16.74 -4.53
CA VAL A 302 -9.03 -17.04 -5.75
C VAL A 302 -8.36 -15.78 -6.28
N ALA A 303 -7.10 -15.89 -6.67
CA ALA A 303 -6.37 -14.83 -7.36
C ALA A 303 -5.66 -15.38 -8.60
N THR A 304 -5.63 -14.59 -9.67
CA THR A 304 -4.91 -14.90 -10.91
C THR A 304 -4.22 -13.66 -11.46
N ASN A 305 -3.10 -13.85 -12.16
CA ASN A 305 -2.35 -12.77 -12.83
C ASN A 305 -2.77 -12.56 -14.29
N ARG A 306 -3.92 -13.12 -14.70
CA ARG A 306 -4.48 -12.95 -16.06
C ARG A 306 -5.93 -12.49 -15.99
N THR A 307 -6.40 -11.92 -17.10
CA THR A 307 -7.82 -11.60 -17.26
C THR A 307 -8.67 -12.85 -17.06
N VAL A 308 -9.66 -12.76 -16.20
CA VAL A 308 -10.67 -13.83 -16.05
C VAL A 308 -11.59 -13.78 -17.27
N THR A 309 -11.57 -14.86 -18.05
CA THR A 309 -12.42 -15.01 -19.22
C THR A 309 -13.78 -15.62 -18.85
N LYS A 310 -14.76 -15.52 -19.76
CA LYS A 310 -16.08 -16.17 -19.59
C LYS A 310 -15.93 -17.66 -19.30
N GLU A 311 -15.05 -18.35 -20.03
CA GLU A 311 -14.81 -19.79 -19.84
C GLU A 311 -14.29 -20.10 -18.43
N ALA A 312 -13.29 -19.36 -17.94
CA ALA A 312 -12.79 -19.51 -16.59
C ALA A 312 -13.88 -19.19 -15.55
N ALA A 313 -14.69 -18.17 -15.79
CA ALA A 313 -15.78 -17.77 -14.91
C ALA A 313 -16.86 -18.86 -14.81
N GLU A 314 -17.20 -19.54 -15.92
CA GLU A 314 -18.13 -20.66 -15.94
C GLU A 314 -17.64 -21.85 -15.09
N LEU A 315 -16.33 -22.11 -15.09
CA LEU A 315 -15.70 -23.14 -14.25
C LEU A 315 -15.66 -22.73 -12.76
N MET A 316 -15.49 -21.45 -12.45
CA MET A 316 -15.46 -20.92 -11.07
C MET A 316 -16.85 -20.82 -10.46
N LYS A 317 -17.88 -20.52 -11.26
CA LYS A 317 -19.24 -20.24 -10.81
C LYS A 317 -19.87 -21.35 -9.95
N PRO A 318 -19.74 -22.66 -10.25
CA PRO A 318 -20.35 -23.71 -9.43
C PRO A 318 -19.81 -23.77 -8.00
N ILE A 319 -18.61 -23.25 -7.76
CA ILE A 319 -17.91 -23.35 -6.48
C ILE A 319 -18.32 -22.16 -5.61
N PHE A 320 -18.50 -22.40 -4.31
CA PHE A 320 -18.65 -21.33 -3.35
C PHE A 320 -17.30 -20.69 -3.09
N LEU A 321 -17.11 -19.45 -3.59
CA LEU A 321 -15.93 -18.63 -3.39
C LEU A 321 -16.34 -17.31 -2.73
N GLU A 322 -15.50 -16.78 -1.86
CA GLU A 322 -15.70 -15.50 -1.19
C GLU A 322 -15.23 -14.31 -2.05
N ILE A 323 -14.08 -14.45 -2.71
CA ILE A 323 -13.46 -13.40 -3.54
C ILE A 323 -12.82 -14.04 -4.78
N ILE A 324 -12.89 -13.35 -5.91
CA ILE A 324 -12.03 -13.58 -7.08
C ILE A 324 -11.31 -12.28 -7.39
N MET A 325 -9.98 -12.35 -7.54
CA MET A 325 -9.10 -11.23 -7.87
C MET A 325 -8.38 -11.47 -9.17
N ALA A 326 -8.32 -10.43 -10.00
CA ALA A 326 -7.64 -10.46 -11.30
C ALA A 326 -7.22 -9.05 -11.72
N PRO A 327 -6.28 -8.89 -12.66
CA PRO A 327 -5.99 -7.59 -13.26
C PRO A 327 -7.20 -7.05 -14.06
N LYS A 328 -8.03 -7.95 -14.60
CA LYS A 328 -9.23 -7.60 -15.38
C LYS A 328 -10.21 -8.77 -15.44
N PHE A 329 -11.47 -8.45 -15.67
CA PHE A 329 -12.53 -9.42 -16.02
C PHE A 329 -13.09 -9.03 -17.39
N ASP A 330 -13.27 -9.98 -18.31
CA ASP A 330 -13.99 -9.69 -19.55
C ASP A 330 -15.51 -9.54 -19.29
N GLU A 331 -16.23 -9.00 -20.28
CA GLU A 331 -17.67 -8.75 -20.14
C GLU A 331 -18.45 -10.04 -19.87
N GLY A 332 -18.09 -11.14 -20.55
CA GLY A 332 -18.74 -12.43 -20.37
C GLY A 332 -18.48 -13.02 -18.98
N ALA A 333 -17.27 -12.82 -18.42
CA ALA A 333 -16.98 -13.23 -17.05
C ALA A 333 -17.82 -12.46 -16.02
N LEU A 334 -17.99 -11.15 -16.22
CA LEU A 334 -18.85 -10.33 -15.36
C LEU A 334 -20.32 -10.78 -15.45
N GLU A 335 -20.85 -11.04 -16.65
CA GLU A 335 -22.20 -11.57 -16.83
C GLU A 335 -22.42 -12.88 -16.04
N VAL A 336 -21.43 -13.77 -16.05
CA VAL A 336 -21.50 -15.07 -15.37
C VAL A 336 -21.40 -14.90 -13.85
N LEU A 337 -20.40 -14.16 -13.34
CA LEU A 337 -20.06 -14.12 -11.92
C LEU A 337 -20.93 -13.14 -11.12
N CYS A 338 -21.39 -12.03 -11.71
CA CYS A 338 -22.26 -11.06 -11.02
C CYS A 338 -23.66 -11.63 -10.71
N THR A 339 -24.03 -12.79 -11.27
CA THR A 339 -25.22 -13.54 -10.85
C THR A 339 -25.14 -13.97 -9.37
N LYS A 340 -23.93 -14.09 -8.82
CA LYS A 340 -23.67 -14.36 -7.40
C LYS A 340 -23.52 -13.06 -6.61
N LYS A 341 -24.62 -12.53 -6.08
CA LYS A 341 -24.69 -11.22 -5.41
C LYS A 341 -23.70 -11.02 -4.25
N ASN A 342 -23.25 -12.08 -3.62
CA ASN A 342 -22.34 -12.01 -2.45
C ASN A 342 -20.86 -12.21 -2.83
N LEU A 343 -20.56 -12.74 -4.02
CA LEU A 343 -19.20 -12.96 -4.50
C LEU A 343 -18.53 -11.63 -4.77
N ARG A 344 -17.39 -11.40 -4.15
CA ARG A 344 -16.61 -10.18 -4.37
C ARG A 344 -15.70 -10.37 -5.57
N LEU A 345 -15.81 -9.47 -6.53
CA LEU A 345 -14.94 -9.40 -7.69
C LEU A 345 -14.06 -8.17 -7.55
N LEU A 346 -12.75 -8.36 -7.46
CA LEU A 346 -11.78 -7.29 -7.27
C LEU A 346 -10.84 -7.19 -8.47
N GLU A 347 -10.86 -6.05 -9.12
CA GLU A 347 -9.88 -5.69 -10.14
C GLU A 347 -8.70 -5.00 -9.46
N VAL A 348 -7.51 -5.56 -9.63
CA VAL A 348 -6.28 -5.15 -8.95
C VAL A 348 -5.24 -4.80 -10.00
N ASP A 349 -4.57 -3.66 -9.80
CA ASP A 349 -3.41 -3.31 -10.61
C ASP A 349 -2.27 -4.29 -10.32
N MET A 350 -1.91 -5.10 -11.32
CA MET A 350 -0.88 -6.15 -11.24
C MET A 350 0.29 -5.85 -12.20
N GLU A 351 0.53 -4.57 -12.51
CA GLU A 351 1.70 -4.17 -13.28
C GLU A 351 2.97 -4.35 -12.44
N GLN A 352 4.07 -4.69 -13.10
CA GLN A 352 5.39 -4.78 -12.44
C GLN A 352 5.81 -3.40 -11.93
N GLY A 353 6.20 -3.30 -10.67
CA GLY A 353 6.59 -2.03 -10.07
C GLY A 353 7.44 -2.18 -8.83
N ALA A 354 8.14 -1.13 -8.46
CA ALA A 354 9.00 -1.11 -7.28
C ALA A 354 8.18 -1.39 -6.01
N VAL A 355 8.63 -2.37 -5.25
CA VAL A 355 8.03 -2.76 -3.98
C VAL A 355 8.98 -2.33 -2.86
N GLY A 356 8.83 -1.08 -2.43
CA GLY A 356 9.56 -0.54 -1.28
C GLY A 356 8.74 -0.58 0.00
N GLN A 357 7.97 -1.65 0.20
CA GLN A 357 7.04 -1.73 1.32
C GLN A 357 7.69 -2.34 2.56
N LYS A 358 7.34 -1.78 3.71
CA LYS A 358 7.69 -2.33 5.02
C LYS A 358 6.54 -3.19 5.55
N GLN A 359 6.90 -4.23 6.29
CA GLN A 359 5.96 -4.97 7.11
C GLN A 359 5.97 -4.39 8.52
N TYR A 360 4.78 -4.13 9.06
CA TYR A 360 4.57 -3.61 10.40
C TYR A 360 3.87 -4.66 11.24
N VAL A 361 4.47 -5.05 12.35
CA VAL A 361 3.89 -6.02 13.29
C VAL A 361 3.82 -5.38 14.67
N SER A 362 2.61 -5.19 15.18
CA SER A 362 2.41 -4.65 16.53
C SER A 362 2.84 -5.68 17.58
N VAL A 363 3.60 -5.23 18.56
CA VAL A 363 3.92 -5.98 19.78
C VAL A 363 3.46 -5.16 20.98
N ASN A 364 3.30 -5.78 22.13
CA ASN A 364 2.85 -5.06 23.31
C ASN A 364 3.80 -3.91 23.67
N GLY A 365 3.31 -2.68 23.50
CA GLY A 365 4.08 -1.45 23.75
C GLY A 365 5.09 -1.08 22.67
N GLY A 366 5.08 -1.74 21.48
CA GLY A 366 6.03 -1.46 20.42
C GLY A 366 5.56 -1.87 19.03
N LEU A 367 6.47 -1.69 18.07
CA LEU A 367 6.28 -2.02 16.66
C LEU A 367 7.56 -2.64 16.10
N LEU A 368 7.45 -3.80 15.48
CA LEU A 368 8.49 -4.37 14.65
C LEU A 368 8.30 -3.86 13.22
N VAL A 369 9.38 -3.43 12.60
CA VAL A 369 9.40 -2.96 11.21
C VAL A 369 10.50 -3.71 10.48
N GLN A 370 10.15 -4.34 9.37
CA GLN A 370 11.11 -5.02 8.49
C GLN A 370 10.77 -4.77 7.02
N ASP A 371 11.70 -5.05 6.14
CA ASP A 371 11.43 -5.11 4.71
C ASP A 371 10.52 -6.31 4.42
N LEU A 372 9.63 -6.16 3.42
CA LEU A 372 8.91 -7.31 2.91
C LEU A 372 9.90 -8.26 2.22
N ASP A 373 9.70 -9.54 2.40
CA ASP A 373 10.41 -10.59 1.67
C ASP A 373 9.85 -10.67 0.23
N VAL A 374 10.41 -9.82 -0.65
CA VAL A 374 9.91 -9.63 -2.02
C VAL A 374 10.79 -10.27 -3.08
N GLU A 375 12.06 -10.51 -2.77
CA GLU A 375 13.00 -11.14 -3.68
C GLU A 375 13.05 -12.64 -3.43
N THR A 376 13.07 -13.43 -4.49
CA THR A 376 13.23 -14.87 -4.44
C THR A 376 14.27 -15.27 -5.49
N LYS A 377 15.38 -15.84 -5.05
CA LYS A 377 16.39 -16.36 -5.99
C LYS A 377 15.82 -17.53 -6.78
N SER A 378 16.01 -17.49 -8.10
CA SER A 378 15.72 -18.64 -8.93
C SER A 378 16.61 -19.82 -8.54
N VAL A 379 16.02 -20.99 -8.44
CA VAL A 379 16.74 -22.26 -8.23
C VAL A 379 17.46 -22.63 -9.53
N THR A 380 18.77 -22.88 -9.43
CA THR A 380 19.62 -23.20 -10.60
C THR A 380 20.38 -24.51 -10.37
N ALA A 381 20.80 -25.17 -11.46
CA ALA A 381 21.42 -26.50 -11.41
C ALA A 381 22.78 -26.53 -10.66
N ASP A 382 23.49 -25.42 -10.61
CA ASP A 382 24.76 -25.27 -9.88
C ASP A 382 24.58 -25.26 -8.35
N MET A 383 23.35 -25.00 -7.86
CA MET A 383 23.00 -25.10 -6.43
C MET A 383 22.82 -26.56 -5.97
N CYS A 384 22.90 -27.55 -6.87
CA CYS A 384 22.69 -28.95 -6.53
C CYS A 384 23.88 -29.53 -5.74
N VAL A 385 23.60 -30.03 -4.55
CA VAL A 385 24.61 -30.57 -3.58
C VAL A 385 24.74 -32.08 -3.57
N THR A 386 23.86 -32.80 -4.31
CA THR A 386 23.84 -34.26 -4.39
C THR A 386 24.49 -34.80 -5.66
N ALA A 387 24.83 -36.11 -5.66
CA ALA A 387 25.32 -36.82 -6.85
C ALA A 387 24.25 -36.89 -7.95
N ALA A 388 22.98 -37.22 -7.59
CA ALA A 388 21.85 -37.14 -8.49
C ALA A 388 21.57 -35.68 -8.84
N LYS A 389 21.34 -35.39 -10.15
CA LYS A 389 21.05 -34.04 -10.63
C LYS A 389 19.58 -33.93 -11.04
N PRO A 390 18.94 -32.79 -10.77
CA PRO A 390 17.54 -32.63 -11.16
C PRO A 390 17.40 -32.56 -12.67
N ALA A 391 16.38 -33.18 -13.24
CA ALA A 391 15.95 -33.02 -14.61
C ALA A 391 15.34 -31.63 -14.83
N ALA A 392 15.16 -31.22 -16.10
CA ALA A 392 14.63 -29.88 -16.43
C ALA A 392 13.23 -29.66 -15.85
N GLU A 393 12.35 -30.64 -15.95
CA GLU A 393 10.99 -30.60 -15.38
C GLU A 393 11.01 -30.49 -13.85
N GLN A 394 11.94 -31.20 -13.18
CA GLN A 394 12.14 -31.08 -11.74
C GLN A 394 12.66 -29.70 -11.34
N MET A 395 13.51 -29.08 -12.15
CA MET A 395 13.97 -27.69 -11.91
C MET A 395 12.83 -26.68 -11.99
N ASP A 396 11.92 -26.85 -12.95
CA ASP A 396 10.72 -26.02 -13.06
C ASP A 396 9.83 -26.19 -11.82
N ASP A 397 9.60 -27.41 -11.38
CA ASP A 397 8.82 -27.73 -10.18
C ASP A 397 9.52 -27.27 -8.88
N MET A 398 10.86 -27.36 -8.79
CA MET A 398 11.62 -26.80 -7.67
C MET A 398 11.45 -25.28 -7.58
N ASN A 399 11.57 -24.55 -8.71
CA ASN A 399 11.33 -23.13 -8.75
C ASN A 399 9.90 -22.79 -8.37
N PHE A 400 8.92 -23.48 -8.93
CA PHE A 400 7.52 -23.30 -8.57
C PHE A 400 7.27 -23.52 -7.08
N GLY A 401 7.73 -24.64 -6.54
CA GLY A 401 7.59 -24.98 -5.11
C GLY A 401 8.29 -24.00 -4.19
N TRP A 402 9.47 -23.49 -4.61
CA TRP A 402 10.26 -22.51 -3.87
C TRP A 402 9.51 -21.17 -3.74
N HIS A 403 8.93 -20.67 -4.83
CA HIS A 403 8.11 -19.46 -4.80
C HIS A 403 6.83 -19.65 -3.97
N ILE A 404 6.22 -20.83 -3.94
CA ILE A 404 5.02 -21.08 -3.14
C ILE A 404 5.34 -21.22 -1.66
N VAL A 405 6.39 -22.00 -1.28
CA VAL A 405 6.70 -22.30 0.14
C VAL A 405 7.04 -21.06 0.95
N LYS A 406 7.64 -20.05 0.32
CA LYS A 406 7.90 -18.72 0.89
C LYS A 406 6.63 -18.07 1.49
N HIS A 407 5.45 -18.35 0.91
CA HIS A 407 4.20 -17.76 1.32
C HIS A 407 3.38 -18.63 2.29
N VAL A 408 3.88 -19.80 2.66
CA VAL A 408 3.24 -20.72 3.60
C VAL A 408 3.74 -20.46 5.03
N LYS A 409 2.86 -20.53 6.02
CA LYS A 409 3.25 -20.35 7.42
C LYS A 409 4.25 -21.40 7.87
N SER A 410 5.34 -20.96 8.51
CA SER A 410 6.42 -21.80 9.03
C SER A 410 5.98 -22.66 10.23
N ASN A 411 6.56 -23.87 10.44
CA ASN A 411 7.41 -24.55 9.47
C ASN A 411 6.57 -24.96 8.28
N ALA A 412 7.09 -24.76 7.06
CA ALA A 412 6.37 -24.97 5.82
C ALA A 412 7.04 -26.00 4.90
N ILE A 413 6.22 -26.91 4.36
CA ILE A 413 6.59 -27.85 3.29
C ILE A 413 5.52 -27.78 2.21
N VAL A 414 5.96 -27.71 0.96
CA VAL A 414 5.09 -27.80 -0.21
C VAL A 414 5.56 -28.94 -1.10
N VAL A 415 4.62 -29.81 -1.48
CA VAL A 415 4.86 -30.90 -2.45
C VAL A 415 4.23 -30.50 -3.77
N VAL A 416 5.00 -30.58 -4.86
CA VAL A 416 4.60 -30.13 -6.19
C VAL A 416 4.91 -31.18 -7.25
N LYS A 417 4.16 -31.11 -8.36
CA LYS A 417 4.44 -31.80 -9.61
C LYS A 417 3.69 -31.15 -10.76
N ASP A 418 4.34 -31.07 -11.94
CA ASP A 418 3.77 -30.56 -13.19
C ASP A 418 3.22 -29.11 -13.03
N GLY A 419 3.99 -28.25 -12.31
CA GLY A 419 3.66 -26.85 -12.09
C GLY A 419 2.41 -26.61 -11.23
N ARG A 420 2.08 -27.55 -10.32
CA ARG A 420 0.96 -27.41 -9.36
C ARG A 420 1.35 -27.94 -7.97
N THR A 421 0.73 -27.40 -6.95
CA THR A 421 0.79 -27.93 -5.59
C THR A 421 0.00 -29.23 -5.50
N LEU A 422 0.49 -30.19 -4.73
CA LEU A 422 -0.20 -31.45 -4.43
C LEU A 422 -0.44 -31.60 -2.93
N GLY A 423 0.36 -30.92 -2.11
CA GLY A 423 0.20 -30.90 -0.67
C GLY A 423 0.93 -29.73 -0.04
N VAL A 424 0.34 -29.19 1.02
CA VAL A 424 0.84 -28.03 1.76
C VAL A 424 0.80 -28.34 3.26
N GLY A 425 1.96 -28.48 3.89
CA GLY A 425 2.10 -28.54 5.33
C GLY A 425 2.48 -27.18 5.88
N ALA A 426 1.59 -26.55 6.64
CA ALA A 426 1.72 -25.19 7.12
C ALA A 426 1.67 -25.08 8.64
N GLY A 427 2.45 -24.19 9.23
CA GLY A 427 2.30 -23.75 10.61
C GLY A 427 2.59 -24.80 11.68
N GLN A 428 3.43 -25.80 11.38
CA GLN A 428 3.76 -26.86 12.34
C GLN A 428 4.96 -26.50 13.22
N MET A 429 4.94 -26.94 14.48
CA MET A 429 6.04 -26.70 15.42
C MET A 429 7.33 -27.43 15.05
N ASN A 430 7.23 -28.48 14.24
CA ASN A 430 8.40 -29.21 13.72
C ASN A 430 8.23 -29.45 12.21
N ARG A 431 9.36 -29.56 11.51
CA ARG A 431 9.39 -29.66 10.05
C ARG A 431 8.90 -31.01 9.54
N ILE A 432 9.22 -32.10 10.25
CA ILE A 432 8.77 -33.43 9.88
C ILE A 432 7.25 -33.55 9.88
N GLY A 433 6.55 -32.91 10.83
CA GLY A 433 5.08 -32.86 10.84
C GLY A 433 4.51 -32.12 9.63
N SER A 434 5.13 -31.03 9.19
CA SER A 434 4.76 -30.35 7.95
C SER A 434 4.98 -31.24 6.71
N ALA A 435 6.09 -31.99 6.69
CA ALA A 435 6.38 -32.92 5.60
C ALA A 435 5.35 -34.04 5.54
N GLU A 436 5.00 -34.64 6.69
CA GLU A 436 3.96 -35.67 6.74
C GLU A 436 2.61 -35.20 6.20
N ILE A 437 2.17 -33.99 6.57
CA ILE A 437 0.91 -33.42 6.11
C ILE A 437 0.94 -33.24 4.59
N ALA A 438 1.97 -32.60 4.05
CA ALA A 438 2.07 -32.32 2.62
C ALA A 438 2.17 -33.61 1.78
N LEU A 439 2.97 -34.57 2.20
CA LEU A 439 3.16 -35.83 1.51
C LEU A 439 1.88 -36.73 1.52
N LYS A 440 1.18 -36.79 2.66
CA LYS A 440 -0.09 -37.48 2.76
C LYS A 440 -1.15 -36.88 1.86
N GLN A 441 -1.20 -35.55 1.72
CA GLN A 441 -2.11 -34.87 0.79
C GLN A 441 -1.81 -35.24 -0.67
N ALA A 442 -0.52 -35.21 -1.07
CA ALA A 442 -0.10 -35.59 -2.42
C ALA A 442 -0.51 -37.03 -2.77
N HIS A 443 -0.30 -37.97 -1.85
CA HIS A 443 -0.73 -39.38 -2.03
C HIS A 443 -2.24 -39.54 -2.07
N ALA A 444 -2.99 -38.78 -1.25
CA ALA A 444 -4.46 -38.78 -1.30
C ALA A 444 -4.99 -38.22 -2.63
N ALA A 445 -4.25 -37.34 -3.30
CA ALA A 445 -4.53 -36.88 -4.65
C ALA A 445 -4.17 -37.90 -5.76
N GLY A 446 -3.67 -39.08 -5.38
CA GLY A 446 -3.31 -40.19 -6.30
C GLY A 446 -1.94 -40.02 -6.98
N VAL A 447 -1.09 -39.12 -6.51
CA VAL A 447 0.26 -38.91 -7.06
C VAL A 447 1.30 -39.45 -6.07
N THR A 448 1.97 -40.53 -6.46
CA THR A 448 2.84 -41.30 -5.57
C THR A 448 4.31 -41.36 -6.01
N GLU A 449 4.64 -40.77 -7.18
CA GLU A 449 5.98 -40.82 -7.75
C GLU A 449 6.36 -39.53 -8.47
N GLY A 450 7.65 -39.24 -8.54
CA GLY A 450 8.18 -38.06 -9.26
C GLY A 450 7.82 -36.75 -8.59
N LEU A 451 7.63 -36.75 -7.27
CA LEU A 451 7.29 -35.59 -6.48
C LEU A 451 8.52 -34.69 -6.24
N VAL A 452 8.29 -33.40 -6.18
CA VAL A 452 9.28 -32.43 -5.75
C VAL A 452 8.80 -31.81 -4.42
N LEU A 453 9.73 -31.69 -3.45
CA LEU A 453 9.47 -31.15 -2.12
C LEU A 453 10.24 -29.84 -1.93
N ALA A 454 9.55 -28.79 -1.55
CA ALA A 454 10.13 -27.49 -1.19
C ALA A 454 9.95 -27.20 0.30
N SER A 455 10.99 -26.68 0.95
CA SER A 455 11.02 -26.35 2.37
C SER A 455 11.46 -24.91 2.61
N ASP A 456 10.74 -24.16 3.45
CA ASP A 456 11.03 -22.76 3.81
C ASP A 456 12.30 -22.57 4.66
N GLY A 457 12.81 -23.66 5.25
CA GLY A 457 14.01 -23.69 6.10
C GLY A 457 14.79 -25.00 5.96
N PHE A 458 15.98 -25.05 6.53
CA PHE A 458 16.86 -26.22 6.48
C PHE A 458 16.28 -27.43 7.23
N PHE A 459 16.74 -28.63 6.87
CA PHE A 459 16.43 -29.85 7.60
C PHE A 459 17.37 -30.01 8.79
N PRO A 460 16.85 -30.08 10.03
CA PRO A 460 17.70 -30.28 11.20
C PRO A 460 18.26 -31.70 11.30
N PHE A 461 17.59 -32.68 10.66
CA PHE A 461 17.92 -34.09 10.62
C PHE A 461 17.62 -34.69 9.24
N ASP A 462 18.04 -35.90 8.96
CA ASP A 462 17.78 -36.64 7.72
C ASP A 462 16.42 -37.35 7.68
N ASP A 463 15.59 -37.16 8.72
CA ASP A 463 14.24 -37.72 8.85
C ASP A 463 13.29 -37.25 7.76
N CYS A 464 13.33 -35.95 7.42
CA CYS A 464 12.53 -35.39 6.33
C CYS A 464 12.91 -35.99 4.97
N VAL A 465 14.18 -36.23 4.70
CA VAL A 465 14.67 -36.88 3.48
C VAL A 465 14.21 -38.33 3.43
N THR A 466 14.33 -39.03 4.55
CA THR A 466 13.89 -40.42 4.67
C THR A 466 12.41 -40.58 4.38
N LEU A 467 11.58 -39.73 5.01
CA LEU A 467 10.15 -39.72 4.80
C LEU A 467 9.80 -39.34 3.34
N ALA A 468 10.46 -38.30 2.77
CA ALA A 468 10.27 -37.89 1.41
C ALA A 468 10.52 -39.05 0.41
N ALA A 469 11.57 -39.82 0.63
CA ALA A 469 11.87 -40.99 -0.20
C ALA A 469 10.78 -42.07 -0.17
N GLU A 470 10.18 -42.32 1.02
CA GLU A 470 9.10 -43.29 1.20
C GLU A 470 7.83 -42.87 0.44
N TYR A 471 7.64 -41.57 0.21
CA TYR A 471 6.52 -40.99 -0.50
C TYR A 471 6.80 -40.67 -1.98
N GLY A 472 7.91 -41.16 -2.54
CA GLY A 472 8.21 -41.02 -3.98
C GLY A 472 8.71 -39.64 -4.40
N VAL A 473 9.28 -38.87 -3.46
CA VAL A 473 9.96 -37.62 -3.78
C VAL A 473 11.28 -37.94 -4.48
N THR A 474 11.53 -37.27 -5.59
CA THR A 474 12.74 -37.46 -6.42
C THR A 474 13.63 -36.22 -6.42
N ALA A 475 13.11 -35.07 -5.98
CA ALA A 475 13.88 -33.83 -5.90
C ALA A 475 13.45 -32.99 -4.69
N ILE A 476 14.40 -32.30 -4.05
CA ILE A 476 14.19 -31.46 -2.87
C ILE A 476 14.88 -30.13 -3.06
N VAL A 477 14.17 -29.03 -2.75
CA VAL A 477 14.73 -27.68 -2.63
C VAL A 477 14.58 -27.18 -1.20
N GLN A 478 15.67 -26.71 -0.61
CA GLN A 478 15.72 -26.16 0.74
C GLN A 478 16.92 -25.21 0.89
N PRO A 479 16.95 -24.32 1.91
CA PRO A 479 18.04 -23.34 2.05
C PRO A 479 19.41 -23.90 2.41
N GLY A 480 19.51 -25.05 3.07
CA GLY A 480 20.75 -25.47 3.72
C GLY A 480 21.08 -24.61 4.96
N GLY A 481 22.26 -24.80 5.55
CA GLY A 481 22.73 -24.04 6.72
C GLY A 481 22.54 -24.75 8.06
N SER A 482 22.16 -26.03 8.06
CA SER A 482 22.19 -26.89 9.25
C SER A 482 23.60 -27.39 9.51
N VAL A 483 23.96 -27.56 10.78
CA VAL A 483 25.20 -28.29 11.17
C VAL A 483 25.18 -29.77 10.74
N ARG A 484 24.03 -30.28 10.32
CA ARG A 484 23.78 -31.63 9.83
C ARG A 484 23.41 -31.71 8.36
N ASP A 485 23.75 -30.72 7.57
CA ASP A 485 23.47 -30.72 6.12
C ASP A 485 24.08 -31.95 5.43
N GLU A 486 25.30 -32.37 5.86
CA GLU A 486 25.97 -33.56 5.33
C GLU A 486 25.15 -34.83 5.52
N ASP A 487 24.46 -35.00 6.68
CA ASP A 487 23.58 -36.14 6.94
C ASP A 487 22.41 -36.18 5.96
N SER A 488 21.78 -35.01 5.70
CA SER A 488 20.67 -34.86 4.75
C SER A 488 21.12 -35.13 3.31
N VAL A 489 22.29 -34.60 2.90
CA VAL A 489 22.86 -34.82 1.55
C VAL A 489 23.20 -36.30 1.36
N LYS A 490 23.88 -36.94 2.32
CA LYS A 490 24.20 -38.36 2.27
C LYS A 490 22.93 -39.20 2.15
N LYS A 491 21.89 -38.89 2.94
CA LYS A 491 20.62 -39.59 2.86
C LYS A 491 19.94 -39.43 1.50
N ALA A 492 19.99 -38.26 0.93
CA ALA A 492 19.46 -37.97 -0.41
C ALA A 492 20.21 -38.76 -1.49
N ASP A 493 21.58 -38.85 -1.38
CA ASP A 493 22.39 -39.66 -2.28
C ASP A 493 22.08 -41.14 -2.17
N GLU A 494 21.92 -41.66 -0.95
CA GLU A 494 21.52 -43.08 -0.68
C GLU A 494 20.15 -43.40 -1.32
N LYS A 495 19.24 -42.41 -1.42
CA LYS A 495 17.91 -42.58 -1.96
C LYS A 495 17.78 -42.15 -3.44
N GLY A 496 18.86 -41.65 -4.06
CA GLY A 496 18.85 -41.16 -5.43
C GLY A 496 18.04 -39.88 -5.64
N ILE A 497 17.87 -39.06 -4.58
CA ILE A 497 17.12 -37.80 -4.60
C ILE A 497 18.07 -36.66 -4.98
N ALA A 498 17.71 -35.85 -5.95
CA ALA A 498 18.38 -34.58 -6.25
C ALA A 498 18.06 -33.53 -5.18
N MET A 499 19.09 -32.93 -4.57
CA MET A 499 18.87 -31.87 -3.57
C MET A 499 19.58 -30.59 -3.95
N VAL A 500 18.89 -29.47 -3.78
CA VAL A 500 19.39 -28.13 -4.05
C VAL A 500 19.37 -27.30 -2.77
N PHE A 501 20.46 -26.54 -2.53
CA PHE A 501 20.57 -25.55 -1.45
C PHE A 501 20.52 -24.14 -2.03
N THR A 502 19.48 -23.36 -1.66
CA THR A 502 19.30 -21.98 -2.13
C THR A 502 20.17 -20.95 -1.38
N GLY A 503 20.61 -21.29 -0.17
CA GLY A 503 21.34 -20.37 0.71
C GLY A 503 20.49 -19.29 1.36
N GLU A 504 19.19 -19.23 1.07
CA GLU A 504 18.23 -18.28 1.63
C GLU A 504 17.04 -19.02 2.23
N ARG A 505 16.59 -18.60 3.43
CA ARG A 505 15.37 -19.11 4.06
C ARG A 505 14.24 -18.09 3.96
N HIS A 506 13.00 -18.58 3.91
CA HIS A 506 11.81 -17.75 3.81
C HIS A 506 10.83 -18.06 4.94
N PHE A 507 11.15 -17.67 6.18
CA PHE A 507 10.22 -17.86 7.28
C PHE A 507 9.09 -16.87 7.24
N LYS A 508 7.88 -17.36 7.50
CA LYS A 508 6.65 -16.57 7.60
C LYS A 508 5.86 -16.98 8.85
N HIS A 509 5.75 -16.09 9.80
CA HIS A 509 5.03 -16.32 11.07
C HIS A 509 3.72 -15.55 11.16
#